data_7a8d834da09c5ea4231b70dc6409b30e
#
_entry.id   7a8d834da09c5ea4231b70dc6409b30e
#
_cell.length_a   1.000
_cell.length_b   1.000
_cell.length_c   1.000
_cell.angle_alpha   90.00
_cell.angle_beta   90.00
_cell.angle_gamma   90.00
#
_symmetry.space_group_name_H-M   'P 1'
#
loop_
_entity.id
_entity.type
_entity.pdbx_description
1 polymer ?
#
loop_
_entity_poly.entity_id
_entity_poly.type
_entity_poly.pdbx_seq_one_letter_code
_entity_poly.pdbx_strand_id
1 'polypeptide(L)'
;MKIEKEQILVSPSELNNLVNCSYHTLNDRQQDVKGLLKKEASEDMKLWRKYGHEHEKKYLDKFKKEYPSNVTIDPKQTDDKRYKDTIEALNKGYDLIYKAFLIDGDFRGESDFLIKTKDQTNLGDYGYEVYDTKI
;
A
#
# COMPACT_ATOMS: atom_id res chain seq x y z
N MET A 1 5.33 1.88 -12.05
CA MET A 1 6.78 1.53 -12.00
C MET A 1 7.56 2.81 -11.84
N LYS A 2 8.40 2.86 -10.87
CA LYS A 2 9.21 4.02 -10.55
C LYS A 2 10.68 3.69 -10.75
N ILE A 3 11.43 4.58 -11.36
CA ILE A 3 12.86 4.44 -11.54
C ILE A 3 13.55 5.46 -10.65
N GLU A 4 14.27 5.00 -9.64
CA GLU A 4 15.07 5.84 -8.76
C GLU A 4 16.52 5.37 -8.79
N LYS A 5 17.46 6.27 -9.10
CA LYS A 5 18.91 5.98 -9.09
C LYS A 5 19.28 4.68 -9.85
N GLU A 6 18.72 4.51 -11.05
CA GLU A 6 18.89 3.31 -11.89
C GLU A 6 18.21 2.03 -11.36
N GLN A 7 17.51 2.09 -10.23
CA GLN A 7 16.76 0.98 -9.67
C GLN A 7 15.30 1.03 -10.13
N ILE A 8 14.78 -0.10 -10.58
CA ILE A 8 13.37 -0.25 -10.95
C ILE A 8 12.60 -0.69 -9.71
N LEU A 9 11.68 0.15 -9.26
CA LEU A 9 10.82 -0.15 -8.11
C LEU A 9 9.47 -0.66 -8.61
N VAL A 10 9.00 -1.76 -8.03
CA VAL A 10 7.80 -2.47 -8.46
C VAL A 10 6.78 -2.52 -7.34
N SER A 11 5.55 -2.09 -7.62
CA SER A 11 4.41 -2.21 -6.71
C SER A 11 3.51 -3.42 -7.04
N PRO A 12 2.67 -3.88 -6.10
CA PRO A 12 1.70 -4.94 -6.36
C PRO A 12 0.75 -4.63 -7.53
N SER A 13 0.33 -3.37 -7.67
CA SER A 13 -0.52 -2.93 -8.79
C SER A 13 0.18 -3.10 -10.14
N GLU A 14 1.47 -2.83 -10.20
CA GLU A 14 2.27 -3.00 -11.43
C GLU A 14 2.48 -4.47 -11.76
N LEU A 15 2.67 -5.34 -10.76
CA LEU A 15 2.70 -6.78 -10.99
C LEU A 15 1.39 -7.30 -11.58
N ASN A 16 0.26 -6.82 -11.07
CA ASN A 16 -1.05 -7.14 -11.63
C ASN A 16 -1.18 -6.67 -13.09
N ASN A 17 -0.72 -5.45 -13.39
CA ASN A 17 -0.70 -4.94 -14.76
C ASN A 17 0.18 -5.77 -15.69
N LEU A 18 1.35 -6.20 -15.20
CA LEU A 18 2.27 -7.05 -15.97
C LEU A 18 1.65 -8.41 -16.31
N VAL A 19 0.98 -9.04 -15.35
CA VAL A 19 0.31 -10.33 -15.54
C VAL A 19 -0.85 -10.21 -16.53
N ASN A 20 -1.63 -9.15 -16.44
CA ASN A 20 -2.79 -8.94 -17.31
C ASN A 20 -2.39 -8.44 -18.70
N CYS A 21 -1.38 -7.59 -18.80
CA CYS A 21 -0.91 -7.04 -20.07
C CYS A 21 0.51 -6.47 -19.94
N SER A 22 1.51 -7.22 -20.42
CA SER A 22 2.91 -6.77 -20.42
C SER A 22 3.14 -5.47 -21.20
N TYR A 23 2.29 -5.19 -22.17
CA TYR A 23 2.33 -3.95 -22.97
C TYR A 23 1.99 -2.71 -22.12
N HIS A 24 1.12 -2.85 -21.15
CA HIS A 24 0.81 -1.79 -20.18
C HIS A 24 2.05 -1.40 -19.36
N THR A 25 2.79 -2.38 -18.88
CA THR A 25 4.05 -2.16 -18.16
C THR A 25 5.11 -1.48 -19.03
N LEU A 26 5.22 -1.89 -20.29
CA LEU A 26 6.15 -1.27 -21.25
C LEU A 26 5.80 0.21 -21.49
N ASN A 27 4.51 0.53 -21.64
CA ASN A 27 4.05 1.90 -21.83
C ASN A 27 4.30 2.76 -20.58
N ASP A 28 4.09 2.23 -19.38
CA ASP A 28 4.39 2.94 -18.14
C ASP A 28 5.88 3.27 -18.03
N ARG A 29 6.76 2.34 -18.39
CA ARG A 29 8.21 2.59 -18.48
C ARG A 29 8.56 3.68 -19.49
N GLN A 30 7.94 3.65 -20.67
CA GLN A 30 8.17 4.66 -21.70
C GLN A 30 7.66 6.04 -21.28
N GLN A 31 6.58 6.10 -20.50
CA GLN A 31 6.09 7.33 -19.90
C GLN A 31 7.14 7.96 -18.99
N ASP A 32 7.73 7.18 -18.09
CA ASP A 32 8.71 7.67 -17.14
C ASP A 32 10.00 8.15 -17.82
N VAL A 33 10.44 7.45 -18.87
CA VAL A 33 11.68 7.76 -19.60
C VAL A 33 11.50 8.80 -20.70
N LYS A 34 10.37 8.74 -21.44
CA LYS A 34 10.12 9.58 -22.62
C LYS A 34 9.11 10.71 -22.39
N GLY A 35 8.56 10.83 -21.17
CA GLY A 35 7.58 11.87 -20.84
C GLY A 35 6.27 11.75 -21.57
N LEU A 36 5.82 10.54 -21.89
CA LEU A 36 4.54 10.30 -22.57
C LEU A 36 3.38 10.74 -21.69
N LEU A 37 2.38 11.39 -22.31
CA LEU A 37 1.19 11.82 -21.60
C LEU A 37 0.31 10.63 -21.24
N LYS A 38 -0.07 10.55 -19.96
CA LYS A 38 -1.04 9.58 -19.48
C LYS A 38 -2.46 10.10 -19.65
N LYS A 39 -3.36 9.23 -20.13
CA LYS A 39 -4.77 9.59 -20.24
C LYS A 39 -5.35 9.86 -18.85
N GLU A 40 -6.08 10.97 -18.72
CA GLU A 40 -6.81 11.26 -17.48
C GLU A 40 -7.88 10.20 -17.19
N ALA A 41 -8.12 9.96 -15.89
CA ALA A 41 -9.18 9.07 -15.46
C ALA A 41 -10.55 9.63 -15.88
N SER A 42 -11.43 8.76 -16.40
CA SER A 42 -12.81 9.13 -16.69
C SER A 42 -13.57 9.55 -15.41
N GLU A 43 -14.68 10.27 -15.58
CA GLU A 43 -15.53 10.67 -14.44
C GLU A 43 -16.06 9.44 -13.68
N ASP A 44 -16.39 8.36 -14.38
CA ASP A 44 -16.80 7.11 -13.76
C ASP A 44 -15.69 6.50 -12.91
N MET A 45 -14.44 6.50 -13.37
CA MET A 45 -13.31 6.02 -12.61
C MET A 45 -13.04 6.88 -11.37
N LYS A 46 -13.19 8.19 -11.48
CA LYS A 46 -13.07 9.11 -10.33
C LYS A 46 -14.16 8.83 -9.28
N LEU A 47 -15.38 8.57 -9.74
CA LEU A 47 -16.50 8.23 -8.86
C LEU A 47 -16.27 6.90 -8.14
N TRP A 48 -15.80 5.86 -8.85
CA TRP A 48 -15.45 4.57 -8.24
C TRP A 48 -14.35 4.69 -7.20
N ARG A 49 -13.31 5.49 -7.47
CA ARG A 49 -12.26 5.79 -6.50
C ARG A 49 -12.82 6.46 -5.24
N LYS A 50 -13.72 7.42 -5.42
CA LYS A 50 -14.39 8.09 -4.30
C LYS A 50 -15.16 7.09 -3.44
N TYR A 51 -15.96 6.23 -4.05
CA TYR A 51 -16.69 5.19 -3.32
C TYR A 51 -15.75 4.20 -2.61
N GLY A 52 -14.66 3.83 -3.25
CA GLY A 52 -13.62 2.99 -2.64
C GLY A 52 -13.04 3.63 -1.38
N HIS A 53 -12.68 4.91 -1.42
CA HIS A 53 -12.18 5.64 -0.26
C HIS A 53 -13.22 5.78 0.87
N GLU A 54 -14.48 6.06 0.52
CA GLU A 54 -15.56 6.12 1.51
C GLU A 54 -15.79 4.77 2.18
N HIS A 55 -15.74 3.69 1.42
CA HIS A 55 -15.86 2.33 1.92
C HIS A 55 -14.69 1.97 2.86
N GLU A 56 -13.47 2.26 2.45
CA GLU A 56 -12.26 2.06 3.27
C GLU A 56 -12.35 2.85 4.59
N LYS A 57 -12.82 4.10 4.53
CA LYS A 57 -12.99 4.94 5.72
C LYS A 57 -14.01 4.36 6.71
N LYS A 58 -15.10 3.79 6.24
CA LYS A 58 -16.07 3.10 7.10
C LYS A 58 -15.45 1.92 7.83
N TYR A 59 -14.65 1.11 7.14
CA TYR A 59 -13.91 0.02 7.76
C TYR A 59 -12.85 0.51 8.74
N LEU A 60 -12.14 1.58 8.41
CA LEU A 60 -11.18 2.20 9.31
C LEU A 60 -11.84 2.62 10.63
N ASP A 61 -13.00 3.29 10.58
CA ASP A 61 -13.73 3.71 11.77
C ASP A 61 -14.20 2.51 12.60
N LYS A 62 -14.66 1.44 11.94
CA LYS A 62 -15.04 0.18 12.59
C LYS A 62 -13.84 -0.47 13.28
N PHE A 63 -12.72 -0.62 12.57
CA PHE A 63 -11.52 -1.27 13.10
C PHE A 63 -10.85 -0.46 14.21
N LYS A 64 -10.88 0.86 14.16
CA LYS A 64 -10.39 1.70 15.26
C LYS A 64 -11.16 1.49 16.57
N LYS A 65 -12.45 1.20 16.48
CA LYS A 65 -13.27 0.86 17.66
C LYS A 65 -12.97 -0.55 18.18
N GLU A 66 -12.76 -1.50 17.27
CA GLU A 66 -12.46 -2.89 17.59
C GLU A 66 -11.03 -3.06 18.10
N TYR A 67 -10.10 -2.28 17.55
CA TYR A 67 -8.68 -2.28 17.88
C TYR A 67 -8.22 -0.90 18.41
N PRO A 68 -8.41 -0.61 19.72
CA PRO A 68 -8.05 0.70 20.28
C PRO A 68 -6.55 1.03 20.19
N SER A 69 -5.68 0.00 20.24
CA SER A 69 -4.25 0.15 20.00
C SER A 69 -3.99 0.17 18.49
N ASN A 70 -4.03 1.36 17.91
CA ASN A 70 -3.86 1.55 16.47
C ASN A 70 -2.95 2.74 16.14
N VAL A 71 -2.40 2.69 14.93
CA VAL A 71 -1.56 3.75 14.37
C VAL A 71 -1.83 3.88 12.87
N THR A 72 -1.74 5.09 12.38
CA THR A 72 -1.80 5.40 10.95
C THR A 72 -0.44 5.86 10.48
N ILE A 73 0.07 5.23 9.43
CA ILE A 73 1.29 5.68 8.75
C ILE A 73 0.91 6.79 7.78
N ASP A 74 1.52 7.96 7.92
CA ASP A 74 1.19 9.12 7.11
C ASP A 74 1.54 8.90 5.63
N PRO A 75 0.55 8.83 4.73
CA PRO A 75 0.79 8.57 3.31
C PRO A 75 1.46 9.73 2.57
N LYS A 76 1.57 10.92 3.19
CA LYS A 76 2.21 12.10 2.60
C LYS A 76 3.72 12.13 2.79
N GLN A 77 4.26 11.26 3.64
CA GLN A 77 5.69 11.17 3.86
C GLN A 77 6.41 10.44 2.72
N THR A 78 7.74 10.53 2.68
CA THR A 78 8.55 9.77 1.73
C THR A 78 8.43 8.26 1.99
N ASP A 79 8.70 7.46 0.97
CA ASP A 79 8.66 6.00 1.07
C ASP A 79 9.57 5.47 2.19
N ASP A 80 10.79 5.99 2.29
CA ASP A 80 11.75 5.59 3.31
C ASP A 80 11.26 5.93 4.73
N LYS A 81 10.66 7.10 4.91
CA LYS A 81 10.07 7.52 6.19
C LYS A 81 8.86 6.64 6.55
N ARG A 82 7.99 6.38 5.59
CA ARG A 82 6.83 5.49 5.77
C ARG A 82 7.24 4.07 6.16
N TYR A 83 8.26 3.54 5.51
CA TYR A 83 8.81 2.23 5.83
C TYR A 83 9.39 2.19 7.24
N LYS A 84 10.17 3.18 7.62
CA LYS A 84 10.73 3.30 8.97
C LYS A 84 9.64 3.36 10.03
N ASP A 85 8.62 4.18 9.82
CA ASP A 85 7.48 4.31 10.73
C ASP A 85 6.69 3.00 10.84
N THR A 86 6.55 2.28 9.72
CA THR A 86 5.91 0.96 9.69
C THR A 86 6.69 -0.07 10.50
N ILE A 87 8.00 -0.16 10.33
CA ILE A 87 8.86 -1.07 11.11
C ILE A 87 8.79 -0.75 12.60
N GLU A 88 8.82 0.52 12.96
CA GLU A 88 8.65 0.94 14.35
C GLU A 88 7.29 0.52 14.92
N ALA A 89 6.21 0.68 14.15
CA ALA A 89 4.87 0.27 14.55
C ALA A 89 4.75 -1.26 14.70
N LEU A 90 5.35 -2.03 13.81
CA LEU A 90 5.41 -3.50 13.90
C LEU A 90 6.14 -3.95 15.17
N ASN A 91 7.27 -3.33 15.49
CA ASN A 91 8.06 -3.65 16.70
C ASN A 91 7.35 -3.24 17.99
N LYS A 92 6.57 -2.17 17.98
CA LYS A 92 5.74 -1.75 19.12
C LYS A 92 4.53 -2.65 19.34
N GLY A 93 4.12 -3.43 18.34
CA GLY A 93 3.03 -4.39 18.45
C GLY A 93 1.64 -3.79 18.53
N TYR A 94 1.38 -2.73 17.76
CA TYR A 94 0.02 -2.19 17.64
C TYR A 94 -0.96 -3.26 17.12
N ASP A 95 -2.18 -3.25 17.61
CA ASP A 95 -3.22 -4.19 17.17
C ASP A 95 -3.69 -3.94 15.73
N LEU A 96 -3.66 -2.69 15.32
CA LEU A 96 -4.01 -2.25 13.97
C LEU A 96 -3.00 -1.22 13.44
N ILE A 97 -2.49 -1.44 12.24
CA ILE A 97 -1.66 -0.49 11.51
C ILE A 97 -2.35 -0.16 10.19
N TYR A 98 -2.72 1.10 10.00
CA TYR A 98 -3.38 1.58 8.79
C TYR A 98 -2.38 2.26 7.85
N LYS A 99 -2.47 1.95 6.57
CA LYS A 99 -1.57 2.48 5.52
C LYS A 99 -0.09 2.12 5.74
N ALA A 100 0.16 0.93 6.25
CA ALA A 100 1.53 0.42 6.38
C ALA A 100 2.24 0.38 5.03
N PHE A 101 3.49 0.76 5.01
CA PHE A 101 4.31 0.75 3.81
C PHE A 101 5.47 -0.23 3.97
N LEU A 102 5.56 -1.18 3.04
CA LEU A 102 6.52 -2.28 3.11
C LEU A 102 7.48 -2.23 1.92
N ILE A 103 8.74 -2.52 2.20
CA ILE A 103 9.81 -2.59 1.21
C ILE A 103 10.51 -3.94 1.35
N ASP A 104 10.67 -4.63 0.24
CA ASP A 104 11.48 -5.84 0.14
C ASP A 104 12.26 -5.82 -1.19
N GLY A 105 13.54 -5.46 -1.12
CA GLY A 105 14.37 -5.27 -2.31
C GLY A 105 13.80 -4.21 -3.25
N ASP A 106 13.46 -4.62 -4.46
CA ASP A 106 12.86 -3.75 -5.48
C ASP A 106 11.33 -3.62 -5.35
N PHE A 107 10.72 -4.44 -4.48
CA PHE A 107 9.28 -4.41 -4.26
C PHE A 107 8.89 -3.41 -3.18
N ARG A 108 7.89 -2.59 -3.48
CA ARG A 108 7.32 -1.61 -2.55
C ARG A 108 5.81 -1.67 -2.60
N GLY A 109 5.17 -1.65 -1.45
CA GLY A 109 3.71 -1.72 -1.38
C GLY A 109 3.12 -1.07 -0.15
N GLU A 110 1.92 -0.56 -0.30
CA GLU A 110 1.05 -0.07 0.77
C GLU A 110 -0.02 -1.11 1.05
N SER A 111 -0.23 -1.43 2.31
CA SER A 111 -1.39 -2.21 2.75
C SER A 111 -2.44 -1.29 3.36
N ASP A 112 -3.72 -1.58 3.13
CA ASP A 112 -4.78 -0.82 3.78
C ASP A 112 -4.74 -1.05 5.29
N PHE A 113 -4.81 -2.29 5.72
CA PHE A 113 -4.81 -2.66 7.13
C PHE A 113 -3.85 -3.81 7.40
N LEU A 114 -3.05 -3.69 8.47
CA LEU A 114 -2.37 -4.80 9.13
C LEU A 114 -3.03 -5.04 10.47
N ILE A 115 -3.56 -6.24 10.68
CA ILE A 115 -4.21 -6.63 11.92
C ILE A 115 -3.35 -7.68 12.63
N LYS A 116 -3.04 -7.42 13.91
CA LYS A 116 -2.21 -8.28 14.73
C LYS A 116 -2.84 -9.65 14.94
N THR A 117 -2.04 -10.68 14.81
CA THR A 117 -2.39 -12.07 15.07
C THR A 117 -1.60 -12.63 16.24
N LYS A 118 -2.01 -13.80 16.73
CA LYS A 118 -1.32 -14.51 17.82
C LYS A 118 -0.26 -15.49 17.33
N ASP A 119 0.08 -15.45 16.04
CA ASP A 119 1.07 -16.34 15.45
C ASP A 119 2.48 -15.94 15.88
N GLN A 120 3.31 -16.93 16.21
CA GLN A 120 4.70 -16.69 16.51
C GLN A 120 5.47 -16.34 15.23
N THR A 121 6.19 -15.22 15.24
CA THR A 121 6.98 -14.71 14.11
C THR A 121 8.32 -14.16 14.60
N ASN A 122 9.11 -13.63 13.68
CA ASN A 122 10.36 -12.91 14.02
C ASN A 122 10.13 -11.64 14.85
N LEU A 123 8.88 -11.16 14.95
CA LEU A 123 8.51 -10.03 15.80
C LEU A 123 8.33 -10.44 17.27
N GLY A 124 8.13 -11.73 17.55
CA GLY A 124 7.86 -12.30 18.87
C GLY A 124 6.65 -13.24 18.85
N ASP A 125 5.83 -13.21 19.91
CA ASP A 125 4.63 -14.05 20.04
C ASP A 125 3.42 -13.50 19.27
N TYR A 126 3.64 -12.67 18.27
CA TYR A 126 2.61 -12.08 17.41
C TYR A 126 3.10 -11.92 15.98
N GLY A 127 2.16 -11.77 15.09
CA GLY A 127 2.37 -11.44 13.68
C GLY A 127 1.29 -10.50 13.18
N TYR A 128 1.20 -10.35 11.87
CA TYR A 128 0.20 -9.49 11.23
C TYR A 128 -0.39 -10.17 10.01
N GLU A 129 -1.67 -9.97 9.78
CA GLU A 129 -2.37 -10.30 8.54
C GLU A 129 -2.75 -9.03 7.78
N VAL A 130 -2.67 -9.10 6.46
CA VAL A 130 -3.05 -8.01 5.55
C VAL A 130 -4.53 -8.10 5.24
N TYR A 131 -5.25 -6.99 5.43
CA TYR A 131 -6.64 -6.83 5.03
C TYR A 131 -6.76 -5.69 4.04
N ASP A 132 -7.54 -5.91 3.00
CA ASP A 132 -7.84 -4.96 1.95
C ASP A 132 -9.36 -4.86 1.78
N THR A 133 -9.86 -3.67 1.47
CA THR A 133 -11.30 -3.46 1.29
C THR A 133 -11.64 -3.34 -0.19
N LYS A 134 -12.72 -4.02 -0.59
CA LYS A 134 -13.28 -3.93 -1.95
C LYS A 134 -14.76 -3.57 -1.89
N ILE A 135 -15.20 -2.80 -2.81
CA ILE A 135 -16.62 -2.50 -3.03
C ILE A 135 -17.25 -3.46 -4.02
#